data_a962ec3cd45b171987dd66fb8c021907
#
_entry.id   a962ec3cd45b171987dd66fb8c021907
#
_cell.length_a   1.000
_cell.length_b   1.000
_cell.length_c   1.000
_cell.angle_alpha   90.00
_cell.angle_beta   90.00
_cell.angle_gamma   90.00
#
_symmetry.space_group_name_H-M   'P 1'
#
loop_
_entity.id
_entity.type
_entity.pdbx_description
1 polymer ?
#
loop_
_entity_poly.entity_id
_entity_poly.type
_entity_poly.pdbx_seq_one_letter_code
_entity_poly.pdbx_strand_id
1 'polypeptide(L)'
;SASHNPGGPDGDFGIKYNGSNGGPATETVTEAIFAASKSIAQYHFLESADVALDKLGDSKLGEMTVSVIDPVSDYAELMESIFDFAAIRALLASEFRIKFDAMHAVNGDYAQEIFVKRLGASAECLMNCVPLPDFGGGHPDPNLTYAHELVDVMYGESAPDFGAASDGDGDRNMILGNHFFVTPSDSLAILAANAQLVPAYKQGLAGIARSMPTSEAADRVAKALGIPCYETPTGWKFFGNLMDDRKSTR
;
A
#
# COMPACT_ATOMS: atom_id res chain seq x y z
N SER A 1 2.72 13.66 -2.25
CA SER A 1 3.00 12.36 -2.88
C SER A 1 2.53 12.33 -4.32
N ALA A 2 3.35 11.82 -5.21
CA ALA A 2 2.96 11.58 -6.61
C ALA A 2 2.20 10.25 -6.77
N SER A 3 2.14 9.43 -5.72
CA SER A 3 1.56 8.08 -5.72
C SER A 3 2.24 7.21 -6.80
N HIS A 4 1.54 6.82 -7.85
CA HIS A 4 2.05 6.02 -8.97
C HIS A 4 2.50 6.86 -10.18
N ASN A 5 2.44 8.17 -10.08
CA ASN A 5 2.87 9.07 -11.15
C ASN A 5 4.39 9.34 -11.09
N PRO A 6 5.03 9.76 -12.18
CA PRO A 6 6.42 10.17 -12.16
C PRO A 6 6.65 11.28 -11.14
N GLY A 7 7.66 11.11 -10.29
CA GLY A 7 8.09 12.10 -9.31
C GLY A 7 9.23 12.98 -9.80
N GLY A 8 9.78 13.81 -8.90
CA GLY A 8 10.91 14.69 -9.19
C GLY A 8 10.53 16.14 -9.46
N PRO A 9 11.51 17.01 -9.72
CA PRO A 9 11.28 18.46 -9.86
C PRO A 9 10.32 18.84 -11.00
N ASP A 10 10.33 18.07 -12.07
CA ASP A 10 9.51 18.28 -13.26
C ASP A 10 8.32 17.31 -13.35
N GLY A 11 8.14 16.50 -12.31
CA GLY A 11 7.09 15.49 -12.22
C GLY A 11 5.84 15.98 -11.48
N ASP A 12 5.01 15.01 -11.10
CA ASP A 12 3.75 15.29 -10.41
C ASP A 12 3.96 15.50 -8.90
N PHE A 13 3.15 16.39 -8.35
CA PHE A 13 3.07 16.66 -6.91
C PHE A 13 1.63 16.68 -6.46
N GLY A 14 1.31 15.97 -5.39
CA GLY A 14 -0.03 15.91 -4.83
C GLY A 14 -0.06 15.94 -3.30
N ILE A 15 -1.16 16.47 -2.77
CA ILE A 15 -1.50 16.42 -1.35
C ILE A 15 -2.80 15.65 -1.22
N LYS A 16 -2.78 14.57 -0.43
CA LYS A 16 -3.99 13.82 -0.07
C LYS A 16 -4.53 14.36 1.26
N TYR A 17 -5.80 14.76 1.28
CA TYR A 17 -6.50 15.18 2.49
C TYR A 17 -7.46 14.08 2.93
N ASN A 18 -7.28 13.58 4.14
CA ASN A 18 -8.13 12.55 4.72
C ASN A 18 -9.11 13.15 5.74
N GLY A 19 -10.32 12.63 5.75
CA GLY A 19 -11.34 12.98 6.73
C GLY A 19 -11.07 12.37 8.12
N SER A 20 -11.94 12.66 9.08
CA SER A 20 -11.85 12.19 10.46
C SER A 20 -11.93 10.66 10.60
N ASN A 21 -12.50 9.97 9.61
CA ASN A 21 -12.57 8.50 9.53
C ASN A 21 -11.31 7.85 8.91
N GLY A 22 -10.29 8.64 8.57
CA GLY A 22 -9.07 8.18 7.89
C GLY A 22 -9.22 7.98 6.38
N GLY A 23 -10.43 8.07 5.85
CA GLY A 23 -10.70 7.95 4.41
C GLY A 23 -10.42 9.25 3.64
N PRO A 24 -10.34 9.20 2.29
CA PRO A 24 -10.16 10.38 1.48
C PRO A 24 -11.35 11.32 1.65
N ALA A 25 -11.08 12.62 1.67
CA ALA A 25 -12.11 13.63 1.74
C ALA A 25 -13.05 13.56 0.54
N THR A 26 -14.30 13.96 0.76
CA THR A 26 -15.29 14.07 -0.31
C THR A 26 -14.90 15.14 -1.33
N GLU A 27 -15.40 15.03 -2.55
CA GLU A 27 -15.15 16.02 -3.62
C GLU A 27 -15.52 17.43 -3.21
N THR A 28 -16.64 17.60 -2.50
CA THR A 28 -17.06 18.91 -1.99
C THR A 28 -16.00 19.57 -1.11
N VAL A 29 -15.32 18.80 -0.27
CA VAL A 29 -14.23 19.31 0.60
C VAL A 29 -13.00 19.65 -0.22
N THR A 30 -12.57 18.76 -1.11
CA THR A 30 -11.37 18.98 -1.93
C THR A 30 -11.54 20.11 -2.93
N GLU A 31 -12.74 20.28 -3.52
CA GLU A 31 -13.08 21.43 -4.38
C GLU A 31 -13.07 22.75 -3.60
N ALA A 32 -13.58 22.76 -2.37
CA ALA A 32 -13.52 23.94 -1.50
C ALA A 32 -12.08 24.33 -1.16
N ILE A 33 -11.22 23.35 -0.85
CA ILE A 33 -9.78 23.55 -0.59
C ILE A 33 -9.11 24.11 -1.85
N PHE A 34 -9.39 23.52 -3.01
CA PHE A 34 -8.84 23.98 -4.29
C PHE A 34 -9.30 25.39 -4.64
N ALA A 35 -10.57 25.71 -4.43
CA ALA A 35 -11.08 27.07 -4.64
C ALA A 35 -10.40 28.07 -3.70
N ALA A 36 -10.20 27.71 -2.43
CA ALA A 36 -9.48 28.54 -1.46
C ALA A 36 -8.02 28.78 -1.91
N SER A 37 -7.33 27.74 -2.40
CA SER A 37 -5.94 27.86 -2.86
C SER A 37 -5.79 28.87 -4.02
N LYS A 38 -6.78 29.00 -4.88
CA LYS A 38 -6.77 29.99 -5.97
C LYS A 38 -6.97 31.43 -5.51
N SER A 39 -7.51 31.66 -4.32
CA SER A 39 -7.78 32.97 -3.74
C SER A 39 -6.71 33.44 -2.76
N ILE A 40 -5.70 32.63 -2.47
CA ILE A 40 -4.59 32.98 -1.59
C ILE A 40 -3.79 34.11 -2.24
N ALA A 41 -3.73 35.26 -1.54
CA ALA A 41 -2.96 36.42 -1.96
C ALA A 41 -1.59 36.52 -1.27
N GLN A 42 -1.44 35.86 -0.13
CA GLN A 42 -0.20 35.83 0.66
C GLN A 42 -0.12 34.56 1.49
N TYR A 43 1.09 34.18 1.86
CA TYR A 43 1.36 33.13 2.85
C TYR A 43 2.44 33.61 3.81
N HIS A 44 2.45 33.00 5.00
CA HIS A 44 3.44 33.29 6.02
C HIS A 44 4.46 32.14 6.04
N PHE A 45 5.74 32.49 6.21
CA PHE A 45 6.81 31.52 6.43
C PHE A 45 7.71 32.01 7.56
N LEU A 46 8.41 31.08 8.19
CA LEU A 46 9.42 31.35 9.20
C LEU A 46 10.80 31.14 8.56
N GLU A 47 11.62 32.16 8.55
CA GLU A 47 13.01 32.03 8.14
C GLU A 47 13.78 31.28 9.25
N SER A 48 14.18 30.07 8.98
CA SER A 48 14.89 29.21 9.92
C SER A 48 15.75 28.19 9.19
N ALA A 49 16.67 27.53 9.90
CA ALA A 49 17.35 26.36 9.39
C ALA A 49 16.34 25.20 9.17
N ASP A 50 16.67 24.33 8.22
CA ASP A 50 15.86 23.14 7.95
C ASP A 50 15.80 22.22 9.18
N VAL A 51 14.66 21.59 9.39
CA VAL A 51 14.49 20.55 10.39
C VAL A 51 15.06 19.24 9.84
N ALA A 52 15.90 18.57 10.64
CA ALA A 52 16.47 17.27 10.29
C ALA A 52 15.37 16.19 10.35
N LEU A 53 14.79 15.83 9.20
CA LEU A 53 13.72 14.82 9.09
C LEU A 53 14.26 13.38 9.03
N ASP A 54 15.56 13.21 8.96
CA ASP A 54 16.28 11.92 8.99
C ASP A 54 16.61 11.43 10.41
N LYS A 55 16.26 12.22 11.44
CA LYS A 55 16.52 11.91 12.85
C LYS A 55 15.22 11.87 13.64
N LEU A 56 14.96 10.73 14.29
CA LEU A 56 13.84 10.59 15.19
C LEU A 56 13.96 11.51 16.41
N GLY A 57 12.83 12.05 16.86
CA GLY A 57 12.75 12.89 18.05
C GLY A 57 12.21 14.29 17.77
N ASP A 58 12.21 15.10 18.81
CA ASP A 58 11.61 16.43 18.80
C ASP A 58 12.64 17.51 18.48
N SER A 59 12.25 18.45 17.64
CA SER A 59 12.98 19.70 17.38
C SER A 59 12.04 20.90 17.47
N LYS A 60 12.62 22.10 17.64
CA LYS A 60 11.86 23.35 17.71
C LYS A 60 11.99 24.13 16.40
N LEU A 61 10.85 24.60 15.91
CA LEU A 61 10.75 25.54 14.80
C LEU A 61 9.94 26.76 15.28
N GLY A 62 10.64 27.78 15.79
CA GLY A 62 9.98 28.83 16.55
C GLY A 62 9.32 28.30 17.82
N GLU A 63 8.03 28.57 17.98
CA GLU A 63 7.22 28.02 19.08
C GLU A 63 6.67 26.62 18.81
N MET A 64 6.69 26.16 17.55
CA MET A 64 6.19 24.86 17.15
C MET A 64 7.18 23.75 17.52
N THR A 65 6.66 22.61 17.95
CA THR A 65 7.43 21.37 18.06
C THR A 65 7.20 20.52 16.80
N VAL A 66 8.28 20.09 16.17
CA VAL A 66 8.25 19.12 15.08
C VAL A 66 8.77 17.80 15.63
N SER A 67 7.90 16.80 15.67
CA SER A 67 8.23 15.45 16.12
C SER A 67 8.42 14.55 14.90
N VAL A 68 9.65 14.06 14.70
CA VAL A 68 9.96 13.05 13.70
C VAL A 68 9.78 11.68 14.36
N ILE A 69 8.83 10.92 13.85
CA ILE A 69 8.46 9.60 14.38
C ILE A 69 8.96 8.47 13.48
N ASP A 70 9.07 7.26 14.01
CA ASP A 70 9.28 6.04 13.24
C ASP A 70 7.94 5.60 12.61
N PRO A 71 7.79 5.69 11.28
CA PRO A 71 6.54 5.32 10.62
C PRO A 71 6.38 3.81 10.43
N VAL A 72 7.43 3.02 10.64
CA VAL A 72 7.49 1.61 10.25
C VAL A 72 7.12 0.67 11.38
N SER A 73 7.60 0.96 12.59
CA SER A 73 7.44 0.04 13.74
C SER A 73 5.99 -0.23 14.09
N ASP A 74 5.16 0.82 14.23
CA ASP A 74 3.74 0.67 14.55
C ASP A 74 2.98 -0.14 13.50
N TYR A 75 3.30 0.10 12.21
CA TYR A 75 2.71 -0.66 11.12
C TYR A 75 3.14 -2.14 11.16
N ALA A 76 4.41 -2.40 11.39
CA ALA A 76 4.93 -3.75 11.46
C ALA A 76 4.35 -4.53 12.66
N GLU A 77 4.14 -3.88 13.81
CA GLU A 77 3.45 -4.46 14.98
C GLU A 77 1.98 -4.77 14.65
N LEU A 78 1.29 -3.88 13.94
CA LEU A 78 -0.06 -4.14 13.47
C LEU A 78 -0.09 -5.36 12.54
N MET A 79 0.85 -5.49 11.60
CA MET A 79 0.93 -6.65 10.72
C MET A 79 1.18 -7.94 11.49
N GLU A 80 2.03 -7.94 12.51
CA GLU A 80 2.22 -9.11 13.37
C GLU A 80 0.94 -9.51 14.14
N SER A 81 0.09 -8.54 14.49
CA SER A 81 -1.20 -8.82 15.15
C SER A 81 -2.26 -9.39 14.20
N ILE A 82 -2.15 -9.11 12.90
CA ILE A 82 -3.11 -9.53 11.87
C ILE A 82 -2.73 -10.88 11.27
N PHE A 83 -1.45 -11.07 10.92
CA PHE A 83 -0.95 -12.21 10.16
C PHE A 83 -0.19 -13.20 11.04
N ASP A 84 -0.15 -14.47 10.62
CA ASP A 84 0.64 -15.50 11.28
C ASP A 84 2.12 -15.42 10.89
N PHE A 85 2.86 -14.53 11.57
CA PHE A 85 4.29 -14.35 11.32
C PHE A 85 5.10 -15.61 11.63
N ALA A 86 4.64 -16.48 12.54
CA ALA A 86 5.32 -17.73 12.84
C ALA A 86 5.26 -18.71 11.65
N ALA A 87 4.07 -18.85 11.05
CA ALA A 87 3.88 -19.67 9.85
C ALA A 87 4.64 -19.11 8.64
N ILE A 88 4.63 -17.76 8.46
CA ILE A 88 5.37 -17.11 7.37
C ILE A 88 6.88 -17.27 7.55
N ARG A 89 7.42 -17.11 8.77
CA ARG A 89 8.85 -17.37 9.05
C ARG A 89 9.23 -18.81 8.72
N ALA A 90 8.39 -19.78 9.10
CA ALA A 90 8.64 -21.18 8.80
C ALA A 90 8.67 -21.45 7.29
N LEU A 91 7.78 -20.79 6.52
CA LEU A 91 7.78 -20.86 5.06
C LEU A 91 9.06 -20.26 4.46
N LEU A 92 9.46 -19.06 4.91
CA LEU A 92 10.65 -18.38 4.40
C LEU A 92 11.96 -19.04 4.84
N ALA A 93 11.94 -19.83 5.93
CA ALA A 93 13.07 -20.66 6.35
C ALA A 93 13.21 -21.95 5.53
N SER A 94 12.22 -22.28 4.68
CA SER A 94 12.29 -23.40 3.74
C SER A 94 12.96 -22.98 2.43
N GLU A 95 12.75 -23.76 1.37
CA GLU A 95 13.22 -23.42 0.02
C GLU A 95 12.34 -22.36 -0.69
N PHE A 96 11.27 -21.89 -0.05
CA PHE A 96 10.35 -20.90 -0.62
C PHE A 96 11.03 -19.54 -0.72
N ARG A 97 11.11 -19.00 -1.93
CA ARG A 97 11.80 -17.74 -2.23
C ARG A 97 10.81 -16.66 -2.64
N ILE A 98 11.04 -15.47 -2.11
CA ILE A 98 10.24 -14.30 -2.45
C ILE A 98 11.12 -13.22 -3.10
N LYS A 99 10.48 -12.31 -3.86
CA LYS A 99 11.09 -11.08 -4.38
C LYS A 99 10.10 -9.94 -4.22
N PHE A 100 10.53 -8.85 -3.60
CA PHE A 100 9.71 -7.65 -3.42
C PHE A 100 10.40 -6.45 -4.02
N ASP A 101 9.70 -5.75 -4.90
CA ASP A 101 10.15 -4.52 -5.56
C ASP A 101 9.38 -3.33 -4.98
N ALA A 102 10.10 -2.45 -4.29
CA ALA A 102 9.53 -1.21 -3.76
C ALA A 102 9.53 -0.06 -4.78
N MET A 103 10.03 -0.28 -5.99
CA MET A 103 10.08 0.71 -7.08
C MET A 103 10.70 2.05 -6.66
N HIS A 104 11.73 2.01 -5.80
CA HIS A 104 12.40 3.17 -5.18
C HIS A 104 11.46 4.10 -4.39
N ALA A 105 10.38 3.55 -3.85
CA ALA A 105 9.36 4.25 -3.11
C ALA A 105 9.45 3.99 -1.59
N VAL A 106 8.52 4.58 -0.83
CA VAL A 106 8.53 4.60 0.65
C VAL A 106 8.46 3.22 1.29
N ASN A 107 7.92 2.22 0.58
CA ASN A 107 7.76 0.85 1.10
C ASN A 107 9.08 0.09 1.29
N GLY A 108 10.20 0.62 0.81
CA GLY A 108 11.50 -0.01 0.99
C GLY A 108 11.86 -0.26 2.44
N ASP A 109 11.65 0.72 3.31
CA ASP A 109 11.94 0.62 4.75
C ASP A 109 10.99 -0.38 5.44
N TYR A 110 9.72 -0.40 5.04
CA TYR A 110 8.72 -1.38 5.52
C TYR A 110 9.09 -2.80 5.11
N ALA A 111 9.53 -2.99 3.87
CA ALA A 111 9.97 -4.29 3.37
C ALA A 111 11.20 -4.79 4.11
N GLN A 112 12.19 -3.91 4.37
CA GLN A 112 13.36 -4.23 5.16
C GLN A 112 12.99 -4.68 6.59
N GLU A 113 12.12 -3.93 7.26
CA GLU A 113 11.69 -4.25 8.63
C GLU A 113 10.90 -5.56 8.66
N ILE A 114 9.90 -5.71 7.80
CA ILE A 114 8.96 -6.83 7.86
C ILE A 114 9.60 -8.10 7.30
N PHE A 115 10.09 -8.09 6.05
CA PHE A 115 10.57 -9.32 5.42
C PHE A 115 11.91 -9.78 5.99
N VAL A 116 12.87 -8.85 6.18
CA VAL A 116 14.22 -9.24 6.59
C VAL A 116 14.31 -9.36 8.12
N LYS A 117 13.96 -8.30 8.86
CA LYS A 117 14.19 -8.29 10.31
C LYS A 117 13.17 -9.12 11.07
N ARG A 118 11.87 -8.99 10.76
CA ARG A 118 10.82 -9.71 11.52
C ARG A 118 10.52 -11.09 10.99
N LEU A 119 10.52 -11.29 9.68
CA LEU A 119 10.21 -12.59 9.06
C LEU A 119 11.45 -13.44 8.76
N GLY A 120 12.66 -12.86 8.79
CA GLY A 120 13.92 -13.58 8.61
C GLY A 120 14.22 -13.98 7.17
N ALA A 121 13.62 -13.33 6.18
CA ALA A 121 13.97 -13.53 4.78
C ALA A 121 15.40 -13.05 4.49
N SER A 122 16.05 -13.62 3.48
CA SER A 122 17.31 -13.07 2.96
C SER A 122 17.10 -11.64 2.44
N ALA A 123 18.05 -10.75 2.70
CA ALA A 123 18.04 -9.40 2.13
C ALA A 123 18.01 -9.38 0.58
N GLU A 124 18.41 -10.48 -0.04
CA GLU A 124 18.30 -10.65 -1.51
C GLU A 124 16.86 -10.66 -2.01
N CYS A 125 15.87 -10.85 -1.11
CA CYS A 125 14.47 -10.74 -1.48
C CYS A 125 14.04 -9.31 -1.85
N LEU A 126 14.82 -8.30 -1.45
CA LEU A 126 14.52 -6.89 -1.67
C LEU A 126 15.07 -6.39 -3.01
N MET A 127 14.28 -5.61 -3.72
CA MET A 127 14.61 -4.96 -4.97
C MET A 127 14.13 -3.50 -4.91
N ASN A 128 14.99 -2.56 -5.36
CA ASN A 128 14.66 -1.13 -5.42
C ASN A 128 14.08 -0.56 -4.11
N CYS A 129 14.59 -1.04 -2.96
CA CYS A 129 14.07 -0.69 -1.63
C CYS A 129 14.75 0.54 -0.98
N VAL A 130 15.55 1.29 -1.73
CA VAL A 130 16.07 2.59 -1.29
C VAL A 130 15.17 3.67 -1.88
N PRO A 131 14.43 4.44 -1.05
CA PRO A 131 13.57 5.51 -1.55
C PRO A 131 14.39 6.60 -2.23
N LEU A 132 13.94 7.02 -3.42
CA LEU A 132 14.57 8.10 -4.19
C LEU A 132 13.53 9.17 -4.53
N PRO A 133 13.88 10.47 -4.53
CA PRO A 133 12.92 11.56 -4.75
C PRO A 133 12.19 11.50 -6.10
N ASP A 134 12.85 10.94 -7.10
CA ASP A 134 12.37 10.77 -8.48
C ASP A 134 12.11 9.31 -8.83
N PHE A 135 12.03 8.42 -7.83
CA PHE A 135 11.91 6.97 -8.01
C PHE A 135 13.01 6.37 -8.92
N GLY A 136 14.23 6.94 -8.86
CA GLY A 136 15.36 6.52 -9.71
C GLY A 136 15.15 6.81 -11.21
N GLY A 137 14.34 7.82 -11.54
CA GLY A 137 13.92 8.12 -12.92
C GLY A 137 12.85 7.17 -13.44
N GLY A 138 12.31 6.29 -12.57
CA GLY A 138 11.28 5.32 -12.91
C GLY A 138 9.86 5.85 -12.76
N HIS A 139 8.90 4.99 -13.10
CA HIS A 139 7.48 5.22 -12.94
C HIS A 139 6.96 4.20 -11.92
N PRO A 140 6.62 4.61 -10.68
CA PRO A 140 6.30 3.68 -9.59
C PRO A 140 4.85 3.17 -9.66
N ASP A 141 4.43 2.67 -10.81
CA ASP A 141 3.14 2.05 -11.05
C ASP A 141 3.34 0.53 -11.25
N PRO A 142 2.95 -0.32 -10.29
CA PRO A 142 3.27 -1.74 -10.27
C PRO A 142 2.45 -2.52 -11.31
N ASN A 143 2.94 -2.57 -12.51
CA ASN A 143 2.38 -3.33 -13.63
C ASN A 143 3.48 -3.97 -14.47
N LEU A 144 3.10 -4.81 -15.42
CA LEU A 144 4.05 -5.55 -16.26
C LEU A 144 4.99 -4.66 -17.09
N THR A 145 4.63 -3.41 -17.32
CA THR A 145 5.44 -2.46 -18.09
C THR A 145 6.46 -1.75 -17.22
N TYR A 146 6.05 -1.21 -16.09
CA TYR A 146 6.92 -0.37 -15.27
C TYR A 146 7.73 -1.16 -14.23
N ALA A 147 7.20 -2.29 -13.74
CA ALA A 147 7.95 -3.21 -12.88
C ALA A 147 8.64 -4.32 -13.69
N HIS A 148 9.15 -3.99 -14.88
CA HIS A 148 9.73 -4.96 -15.80
C HIS A 148 10.94 -5.70 -15.20
N GLU A 149 11.74 -5.07 -14.35
CA GLU A 149 12.86 -5.74 -13.68
C GLU A 149 12.39 -6.92 -12.81
N LEU A 150 11.29 -6.73 -12.06
CA LEU A 150 10.70 -7.82 -11.31
C LEU A 150 10.10 -8.87 -12.23
N VAL A 151 9.45 -8.47 -13.33
CA VAL A 151 8.92 -9.39 -14.33
C VAL A 151 10.03 -10.27 -14.91
N ASP A 152 11.17 -9.68 -15.28
CA ASP A 152 12.31 -10.41 -15.81
C ASP A 152 12.85 -11.45 -14.81
N VAL A 153 12.91 -11.11 -13.53
CA VAL A 153 13.28 -12.05 -12.46
C VAL A 153 12.26 -13.19 -12.32
N MET A 154 10.96 -12.87 -12.32
CA MET A 154 9.89 -13.84 -12.09
C MET A 154 9.60 -14.75 -13.28
N TYR A 155 10.08 -14.39 -14.47
CA TYR A 155 10.00 -15.20 -15.67
C TYR A 155 11.36 -15.76 -16.12
N GLY A 156 12.40 -15.58 -15.31
CA GLY A 156 13.74 -16.15 -15.53
C GLY A 156 13.84 -17.63 -15.16
N GLU A 157 14.94 -18.26 -15.55
CA GLU A 157 15.19 -19.70 -15.28
C GLU A 157 15.23 -20.05 -13.78
N SER A 158 15.65 -19.09 -12.94
CA SER A 158 15.75 -19.26 -11.48
C SER A 158 14.70 -18.43 -10.74
N ALA A 159 13.52 -18.27 -11.33
CA ALA A 159 12.44 -17.47 -10.76
C ALA A 159 12.12 -17.87 -9.32
N PRO A 160 11.90 -16.88 -8.42
CA PRO A 160 11.33 -17.13 -7.09
C PRO A 160 9.91 -17.68 -7.17
N ASP A 161 9.40 -18.18 -6.02
CA ASP A 161 8.05 -18.72 -5.93
C ASP A 161 6.99 -17.61 -5.88
N PHE A 162 7.35 -16.45 -5.32
CA PHE A 162 6.45 -15.32 -5.15
C PHE A 162 7.18 -14.00 -5.42
N GLY A 163 6.56 -13.14 -6.21
CA GLY A 163 7.00 -11.77 -6.47
C GLY A 163 5.90 -10.76 -6.19
N ALA A 164 6.28 -9.60 -5.66
CA ALA A 164 5.37 -8.49 -5.47
C ALA A 164 6.07 -7.16 -5.76
N ALA A 165 5.33 -6.21 -6.31
CA ALA A 165 5.75 -4.80 -6.39
C ALA A 165 4.68 -3.90 -5.77
N SER A 166 5.08 -2.74 -5.24
CA SER A 166 4.17 -1.74 -4.71
C SER A 166 4.43 -0.36 -5.31
N ASP A 167 3.38 0.46 -5.39
CA ASP A 167 3.47 1.82 -5.92
C ASP A 167 4.11 2.82 -4.95
N GLY A 168 4.20 4.08 -5.38
CA GLY A 168 4.94 5.14 -4.69
C GLY A 168 4.49 5.43 -3.26
N ASP A 169 3.21 5.30 -2.95
CA ASP A 169 2.65 5.46 -1.61
C ASP A 169 2.07 4.16 -1.01
N GLY A 170 2.22 3.04 -1.71
CA GLY A 170 1.99 1.70 -1.19
C GLY A 170 0.54 1.25 -1.11
N ASP A 171 -0.39 1.93 -1.78
CA ASP A 171 -1.79 1.55 -1.79
C ASP A 171 -2.18 0.61 -2.95
N ARG A 172 -1.24 0.35 -3.87
CA ARG A 172 -1.38 -0.58 -5.01
C ARG A 172 -0.29 -1.60 -5.02
N ASN A 173 -0.56 -2.71 -5.67
CA ASN A 173 0.42 -3.79 -5.81
C ASN A 173 0.24 -4.55 -7.14
N MET A 174 1.32 -5.24 -7.53
CA MET A 174 1.32 -6.29 -8.51
C MET A 174 1.82 -7.58 -7.87
N ILE A 175 1.17 -8.69 -8.14
CA ILE A 175 1.55 -10.01 -7.64
C ILE A 175 1.92 -10.93 -8.79
N LEU A 176 3.04 -11.61 -8.62
CA LEU A 176 3.55 -12.62 -9.55
C LEU A 176 3.85 -13.93 -8.79
N GLY A 177 3.54 -15.03 -9.40
CA GLY A 177 4.10 -16.34 -9.06
C GLY A 177 5.22 -16.70 -10.03
N ASN A 178 5.86 -17.84 -9.82
CA ASN A 178 6.86 -18.38 -10.74
C ASN A 178 6.23 -18.57 -12.13
N HIS A 179 6.69 -17.80 -13.11
CA HIS A 179 6.14 -17.74 -14.48
C HIS A 179 4.62 -17.50 -14.55
N PHE A 180 4.06 -16.77 -13.57
CA PHE A 180 2.61 -16.55 -13.50
C PHE A 180 2.28 -15.14 -13.05
N PHE A 181 1.35 -14.48 -13.76
CA PHE A 181 0.82 -13.16 -13.39
C PHE A 181 -0.56 -13.30 -12.75
N VAL A 182 -0.69 -12.81 -11.52
CA VAL A 182 -2.00 -12.69 -10.85
C VAL A 182 -2.66 -11.39 -11.31
N THR A 183 -3.75 -11.49 -12.08
CA THR A 183 -4.43 -10.29 -12.54
C THR A 183 -4.99 -9.50 -11.36
N PRO A 184 -4.86 -8.16 -11.32
CA PRO A 184 -5.43 -7.35 -10.24
C PRO A 184 -6.93 -7.57 -10.05
N SER A 185 -7.64 -7.88 -11.14
CA SER A 185 -9.08 -8.20 -11.11
C SER A 185 -9.42 -9.42 -10.26
N ASP A 186 -8.53 -10.42 -10.19
CA ASP A 186 -8.79 -11.70 -9.53
C ASP A 186 -8.18 -11.78 -8.12
N SER A 187 -7.28 -10.88 -7.77
CA SER A 187 -6.56 -10.90 -6.48
C SER A 187 -7.51 -10.87 -5.28
N LEU A 188 -8.59 -10.08 -5.35
CA LEU A 188 -9.63 -10.04 -4.30
C LEU A 188 -10.26 -11.40 -4.06
N ALA A 189 -10.57 -12.15 -5.12
CA ALA A 189 -11.19 -13.47 -5.01
C ALA A 189 -10.24 -14.46 -4.32
N ILE A 190 -8.93 -14.42 -4.65
CA ILE A 190 -7.91 -15.25 -4.02
C ILE A 190 -7.80 -14.92 -2.53
N LEU A 191 -7.71 -13.63 -2.17
CA LEU A 191 -7.63 -13.18 -0.79
C LEU A 191 -8.88 -13.60 0.01
N ALA A 192 -10.08 -13.39 -0.54
CA ALA A 192 -11.33 -13.72 0.12
C ALA A 192 -11.49 -15.23 0.33
N ALA A 193 -11.12 -16.05 -0.66
CA ALA A 193 -11.19 -17.51 -0.57
C ALA A 193 -10.25 -18.08 0.52
N ASN A 194 -9.16 -17.38 0.81
CA ASN A 194 -8.14 -17.79 1.77
C ASN A 194 -8.12 -16.94 3.06
N ALA A 195 -9.08 -16.05 3.25
CA ALA A 195 -9.09 -15.11 4.37
C ALA A 195 -9.02 -15.81 5.74
N GLN A 196 -9.60 -17.00 5.90
CA GLN A 196 -9.57 -17.75 7.16
C GLN A 196 -8.17 -18.24 7.56
N LEU A 197 -7.20 -18.24 6.64
CA LEU A 197 -5.79 -18.52 6.96
C LEU A 197 -5.13 -17.36 7.72
N VAL A 198 -5.71 -16.18 7.65
CA VAL A 198 -5.24 -14.99 8.36
C VAL A 198 -5.88 -14.95 9.75
N PRO A 199 -5.10 -14.94 10.85
CA PRO A 199 -5.64 -15.00 12.22
C PRO A 199 -6.72 -13.95 12.52
N ALA A 200 -6.57 -12.73 12.02
CA ALA A 200 -7.56 -11.67 12.20
C ALA A 200 -8.92 -11.96 11.56
N TYR A 201 -8.96 -12.83 10.54
CA TYR A 201 -10.19 -13.22 9.82
C TYR A 201 -10.59 -14.68 10.06
N LYS A 202 -10.04 -15.31 11.08
CA LYS A 202 -10.27 -16.73 11.40
C LYS A 202 -11.76 -17.06 11.66
N GLN A 203 -12.54 -16.07 12.07
CA GLN A 203 -13.99 -16.21 12.28
C GLN A 203 -14.80 -16.06 10.99
N GLY A 204 -14.15 -15.83 9.85
CA GLY A 204 -14.77 -15.59 8.56
C GLY A 204 -14.96 -14.11 8.23
N LEU A 205 -15.45 -13.86 7.04
CA LEU A 205 -15.76 -12.53 6.52
C LEU A 205 -17.26 -12.24 6.66
N ALA A 206 -17.62 -11.01 7.03
CA ALA A 206 -19.01 -10.54 7.06
C ALA A 206 -19.57 -10.29 5.64
N GLY A 207 -18.71 -10.07 4.67
CA GLY A 207 -19.06 -9.85 3.26
C GLY A 207 -17.83 -9.49 2.44
N ILE A 208 -18.03 -9.40 1.13
CA ILE A 208 -17.01 -8.95 0.17
C ILE A 208 -17.57 -7.71 -0.53
N ALA A 209 -16.72 -6.72 -0.77
CA ALA A 209 -17.05 -5.57 -1.61
C ALA A 209 -16.04 -5.47 -2.77
N ARG A 210 -16.54 -5.27 -3.97
CA ARG A 210 -15.71 -5.06 -5.16
C ARG A 210 -16.15 -3.85 -5.96
N SER A 211 -15.24 -3.24 -6.70
CA SER A 211 -15.60 -2.24 -7.69
C SER A 211 -16.13 -2.90 -8.98
N MET A 212 -16.89 -2.16 -9.77
CA MET A 212 -17.46 -2.63 -11.04
C MET A 212 -16.45 -3.32 -11.98
N PRO A 213 -15.23 -2.82 -12.20
CA PRO A 213 -14.26 -3.47 -13.08
C PRO A 213 -13.56 -4.70 -12.46
N THR A 214 -13.76 -4.97 -11.17
CA THR A 214 -13.19 -6.15 -10.52
C THR A 214 -13.92 -7.41 -10.98
N SER A 215 -13.18 -8.51 -11.15
CA SER A 215 -13.71 -9.79 -11.62
C SER A 215 -14.88 -10.32 -10.76
N GLU A 216 -15.90 -10.87 -11.40
CA GLU A 216 -16.99 -11.61 -10.75
C GLU A 216 -16.53 -12.91 -10.05
N ALA A 217 -15.24 -13.24 -10.11
CA ALA A 217 -14.69 -14.32 -9.29
C ALA A 217 -14.94 -14.07 -7.80
N ALA A 218 -14.92 -12.80 -7.36
CA ALA A 218 -15.26 -12.43 -5.98
C ALA A 218 -16.72 -12.79 -5.62
N ASP A 219 -17.67 -12.61 -6.54
CA ASP A 219 -19.09 -12.99 -6.34
C ASP A 219 -19.25 -14.50 -6.19
N ARG A 220 -18.48 -15.28 -6.97
CA ARG A 220 -18.49 -16.75 -6.87
C ARG A 220 -17.93 -17.23 -5.54
N VAL A 221 -16.85 -16.59 -5.05
CA VAL A 221 -16.28 -16.87 -3.73
C VAL A 221 -17.27 -16.52 -2.63
N ALA A 222 -17.90 -15.34 -2.68
CA ALA A 222 -18.92 -14.92 -1.71
C ALA A 222 -20.07 -15.91 -1.65
N LYS A 223 -20.56 -16.35 -2.81
CA LYS A 223 -21.62 -17.38 -2.92
C LYS A 223 -21.17 -18.70 -2.29
N ALA A 224 -19.95 -19.14 -2.54
CA ALA A 224 -19.42 -20.39 -1.97
C ALA A 224 -19.26 -20.30 -0.45
N LEU A 225 -18.91 -19.12 0.08
CA LEU A 225 -18.79 -18.85 1.52
C LEU A 225 -20.16 -18.56 2.19
N GLY A 226 -21.22 -18.36 1.43
CA GLY A 226 -22.55 -18.02 1.95
C GLY A 226 -22.64 -16.61 2.54
N ILE A 227 -21.84 -15.67 2.04
CA ILE A 227 -21.78 -14.28 2.49
C ILE A 227 -22.18 -13.32 1.37
N PRO A 228 -22.62 -12.08 1.69
CA PRO A 228 -22.97 -11.09 0.69
C PRO A 228 -21.74 -10.59 -0.09
N CYS A 229 -21.94 -10.27 -1.39
CA CYS A 229 -21.01 -9.51 -2.21
C CYS A 229 -21.66 -8.19 -2.63
N TYR A 230 -20.94 -7.10 -2.49
CA TYR A 230 -21.40 -5.76 -2.83
C TYR A 230 -20.58 -5.22 -3.99
N GLU A 231 -21.26 -4.60 -4.95
CA GLU A 231 -20.63 -3.90 -6.06
C GLU A 231 -20.70 -2.39 -5.83
N THR A 232 -19.58 -1.68 -6.04
CA THR A 232 -19.48 -0.23 -5.93
C THR A 232 -18.95 0.37 -7.23
N PRO A 233 -19.19 1.66 -7.50
CA PRO A 233 -18.45 2.40 -8.52
C PRO A 233 -16.93 2.34 -8.25
N THR A 234 -16.15 2.67 -9.28
CA THR A 234 -14.68 2.73 -9.15
C THR A 234 -14.25 3.89 -8.25
N GLY A 235 -13.39 3.59 -7.29
CA GLY A 235 -12.85 4.54 -6.33
C GLY A 235 -13.11 4.12 -4.89
N TRP A 236 -12.07 4.10 -4.07
CA TRP A 236 -12.14 3.55 -2.71
C TRP A 236 -13.02 4.35 -1.74
N LYS A 237 -13.34 5.63 -2.03
CA LYS A 237 -14.33 6.42 -1.28
C LYS A 237 -15.72 5.75 -1.22
N PHE A 238 -16.09 5.00 -2.26
CA PHE A 238 -17.37 4.30 -2.28
C PHE A 238 -17.41 3.11 -1.33
N PHE A 239 -16.25 2.50 -1.08
CA PHE A 239 -16.14 1.45 -0.05
C PHE A 239 -16.28 2.04 1.35
N GLY A 240 -15.70 3.23 1.60
CA GLY A 240 -15.90 3.96 2.86
C GLY A 240 -17.37 4.26 3.11
N ASN A 241 -18.09 4.77 2.11
CA ASN A 241 -19.53 5.03 2.20
C ASN A 241 -20.32 3.74 2.49
N LEU A 242 -19.99 2.63 1.81
CA LEU A 242 -20.64 1.34 2.04
C LEU A 242 -20.43 0.85 3.48
N MET A 243 -19.23 1.03 4.03
CA MET A 243 -18.92 0.63 5.42
C MET A 243 -19.63 1.50 6.44
N ASP A 244 -19.71 2.81 6.20
CA ASP A 244 -20.41 3.74 7.10
C ASP A 244 -21.93 3.51 7.09
N ASP A 245 -22.52 3.29 5.92
CA ASP A 245 -23.95 2.95 5.79
C ASP A 245 -24.28 1.66 6.56
N ARG A 246 -23.40 0.66 6.51
CA ARG A 246 -23.56 -0.61 7.22
C ARG A 246 -23.38 -0.51 8.73
N LYS A 247 -22.57 0.44 9.22
CA LYS A 247 -22.46 0.71 10.66
C LYS A 247 -23.74 1.32 11.23
N SER A 248 -24.47 2.10 10.45
CA SER A 248 -25.71 2.74 10.87
C SER A 248 -26.91 1.79 10.96
N THR A 249 -26.78 0.58 10.41
CA THR A 249 -27.85 -0.44 10.36
C THR A 249 -27.69 -1.57 11.39
N ARG A 250 -26.80 -1.42 12.37
CA ARG A 250 -26.62 -2.37 13.50
C ARG A 250 -27.15 -1.84 14.79
#